data_39881fdde2d01db8ff3314b702b316df
#
_entry.id   39881fdde2d01db8ff3314b702b316df
#
_cell.length_a   1.000
_cell.length_b   1.000
_cell.length_c   1.000
_cell.angle_alpha   90.00
_cell.angle_beta   90.00
_cell.angle_gamma   90.00
#
_symmetry.space_group_name_H-M   'P 1'
#
loop_
_entity.id
_entity.type
_entity.pdbx_description
1 polymer ?
#
loop_
_entity_poly.entity_id
_entity_poly.type
_entity_poly.pdbx_seq_one_letter_code
_entity_poly.pdbx_strand_id
1 'polypeptide(L)'
;MFGAGTIGIAAAIGLKHFGCNEVMICDHSDFRLEKAKALGFATCNNSREDLKESAMAVFGAAPSRFGSTANASIYIDAAGAEPILELYQSMGKIESRMVVVAVRAGKRPVDVLEMTYSQHALIGSGGYNPEDVEDVIAVMVQKKWDIESIITDEFSQEQISQAIERAADVDHALNVVIRY
;
A
#
# COMPACT_ATOMS: atom_id res chain seq x y z
N MET A 1 -4.64 -0.98 -1.21
CA MET A 1 -3.26 -0.52 -1.01
C MET A 1 -2.37 -1.17 -2.06
N PHE A 2 -1.68 -0.39 -2.87
CA PHE A 2 -0.69 -0.86 -3.84
C PHE A 2 0.71 -0.75 -3.24
N GLY A 3 1.38 -1.91 -3.13
CA GLY A 3 2.71 -2.06 -2.53
C GLY A 3 2.67 -2.58 -1.10
N ALA A 4 3.33 -3.72 -0.87
CA ALA A 4 3.55 -4.35 0.42
C ALA A 4 4.94 -4.03 1.00
N GLY A 5 5.54 -2.91 0.60
CA GLY A 5 6.76 -2.38 1.20
C GLY A 5 6.52 -1.80 2.59
N THR A 6 7.58 -1.35 3.25
CA THR A 6 7.51 -0.73 4.58
C THR A 6 6.44 0.37 4.67
N ILE A 7 6.41 1.27 3.67
CA ILE A 7 5.44 2.38 3.62
C ILE A 7 4.01 1.85 3.46
N GLY A 8 3.79 0.87 2.57
CA GLY A 8 2.45 0.30 2.34
C GLY A 8 1.92 -0.41 3.57
N ILE A 9 2.72 -1.23 4.25
CA ILE A 9 2.32 -1.91 5.48
C ILE A 9 2.06 -0.91 6.60
N ALA A 10 2.93 0.09 6.79
CA ALA A 10 2.72 1.13 7.80
C ALA A 10 1.42 1.92 7.56
N ALA A 11 1.16 2.31 6.31
CA ALA A 11 -0.10 2.99 5.95
C ALA A 11 -1.33 2.10 6.16
N ALA A 12 -1.23 0.79 5.88
CA ALA A 12 -2.31 -0.17 6.15
C ALA A 12 -2.61 -0.30 7.65
N ILE A 13 -1.57 -0.33 8.49
CA ILE A 13 -1.71 -0.31 9.95
C ILE A 13 -2.39 0.99 10.39
N GLY A 14 -1.97 2.14 9.86
CA GLY A 14 -2.61 3.43 10.13
C GLY A 14 -4.10 3.44 9.76
N LEU A 15 -4.47 2.93 8.57
CA LEU A 15 -5.87 2.80 8.18
C LEU A 15 -6.69 1.98 9.19
N LYS A 16 -6.16 0.85 9.65
CA LYS A 16 -6.81 0.03 10.68
C LYS A 16 -6.90 0.76 12.03
N HIS A 17 -5.86 1.50 12.40
CA HIS A 17 -5.85 2.30 13.63
C HIS A 17 -6.93 3.38 13.61
N PHE A 18 -7.08 4.07 12.48
CA PHE A 18 -8.12 5.10 12.29
C PHE A 18 -9.50 4.55 11.90
N GLY A 19 -9.74 3.25 12.05
CA GLY A 19 -11.06 2.64 12.00
C GLY A 19 -11.49 2.07 10.65
N CYS A 20 -10.60 1.92 9.68
CA CYS A 20 -10.94 1.17 8.47
C CYS A 20 -11.15 -0.32 8.81
N ASN A 21 -12.35 -0.83 8.54
CA ASN A 21 -12.69 -2.22 8.87
C ASN A 21 -11.94 -3.22 7.97
N GLU A 22 -11.88 -2.94 6.68
CA GLU A 22 -11.24 -3.82 5.70
C GLU A 22 -10.10 -3.09 5.00
N VAL A 23 -8.95 -3.74 4.93
CA VAL A 23 -7.77 -3.27 4.20
C VAL A 23 -7.18 -4.45 3.44
N MET A 24 -6.96 -4.27 2.14
CA MET A 24 -6.28 -5.24 1.29
C MET A 24 -5.00 -4.62 0.75
N ILE A 25 -3.93 -5.40 0.75
CA ILE A 25 -2.62 -5.02 0.21
C ILE A 25 -2.35 -5.88 -1.03
N CYS A 26 -1.97 -5.25 -2.13
CA CYS A 26 -1.53 -5.94 -3.33
C CYS A 26 -0.08 -5.63 -3.66
N ASP A 27 0.63 -6.66 -4.10
CA ASP A 27 2.04 -6.61 -4.49
C ASP A 27 2.33 -7.75 -5.47
N HIS A 28 3.52 -7.78 -6.05
CA HIS A 28 4.00 -8.88 -6.88
C HIS A 28 4.85 -9.89 -6.07
N SER A 29 5.41 -9.49 -4.93
CA SER A 29 6.24 -10.34 -4.07
C SER A 29 5.39 -11.12 -3.07
N ASP A 30 5.36 -12.45 -3.20
CA ASP A 30 4.71 -13.32 -2.24
C ASP A 30 5.30 -13.19 -0.85
N PHE A 31 6.62 -13.03 -0.76
CA PHE A 31 7.32 -12.84 0.51
C PHE A 31 6.77 -11.64 1.30
N ARG A 32 6.58 -10.50 0.61
CA ARG A 32 6.03 -9.29 1.22
C ARG A 32 4.55 -9.44 1.56
N LEU A 33 3.80 -10.11 0.70
CA LEU A 33 2.37 -10.39 0.95
C LEU A 33 2.17 -11.34 2.14
N GLU A 34 3.02 -12.34 2.33
CA GLU A 34 2.98 -13.19 3.52
C GLU A 34 3.26 -12.40 4.82
N LYS A 35 4.16 -11.42 4.80
CA LYS A 35 4.36 -10.50 5.94
C LYS A 35 3.09 -9.67 6.23
N ALA A 36 2.49 -9.11 5.19
CA ALA A 36 1.23 -8.37 5.33
C ALA A 36 0.09 -9.26 5.86
N LYS A 37 -0.01 -10.49 5.38
CA LYS A 37 -0.99 -11.48 5.81
C LYS A 37 -0.80 -11.88 7.28
N ALA A 38 0.44 -12.06 7.72
CA ALA A 38 0.76 -12.35 9.13
C ALA A 38 0.33 -11.20 10.07
N LEU A 39 0.31 -9.96 9.58
CA LEU A 39 -0.22 -8.80 10.29
C LEU A 39 -1.77 -8.68 10.23
N GLY A 40 -2.46 -9.64 9.59
CA GLY A 40 -3.91 -9.70 9.54
C GLY A 40 -4.56 -8.92 8.40
N PHE A 41 -3.82 -8.58 7.34
CA PHE A 41 -4.37 -7.93 6.15
C PHE A 41 -4.82 -8.95 5.11
N ALA A 42 -5.88 -8.64 4.37
CA ALA A 42 -6.17 -9.31 3.11
C ALA A 42 -5.07 -9.00 2.10
N THR A 43 -4.70 -9.96 1.28
CA THR A 43 -3.60 -9.80 0.31
C THR A 43 -4.01 -10.29 -1.08
N CYS A 44 -3.38 -9.74 -2.12
CA CYS A 44 -3.56 -10.16 -3.50
C CYS A 44 -2.22 -10.04 -4.24
N ASN A 45 -1.75 -11.13 -4.86
CA ASN A 45 -0.63 -11.07 -5.79
C ASN A 45 -1.15 -10.73 -7.18
N ASN A 46 -1.18 -9.44 -7.50
CA ASN A 46 -1.73 -8.93 -8.75
C ASN A 46 -0.88 -9.22 -10.01
N SER A 47 0.22 -9.97 -9.89
CA SER A 47 0.90 -10.56 -11.04
C SER A 47 0.29 -11.90 -11.49
N ARG A 48 -0.54 -12.53 -10.65
CA ARG A 48 -1.10 -13.88 -10.86
C ARG A 48 -2.61 -13.94 -10.63
N GLU A 49 -3.15 -13.02 -9.85
CA GLU A 49 -4.56 -12.98 -9.47
C GLU A 49 -5.26 -11.80 -10.14
N ASP A 50 -6.54 -11.94 -10.45
CA ASP A 50 -7.37 -10.81 -10.87
C ASP A 50 -7.61 -9.89 -9.67
N LEU A 51 -7.03 -8.70 -9.73
CA LEU A 51 -7.09 -7.72 -8.64
C LEU A 51 -8.52 -7.25 -8.38
N LYS A 52 -9.33 -7.09 -9.42
CA LYS A 52 -10.71 -6.61 -9.29
C LYS A 52 -11.58 -7.68 -8.62
N GLU A 53 -11.45 -8.93 -9.01
CA GLU A 53 -12.15 -10.05 -8.40
C GLU A 53 -11.73 -10.24 -6.94
N SER A 54 -10.43 -10.23 -6.67
CA SER A 54 -9.89 -10.33 -5.31
C SER A 54 -10.39 -9.19 -4.41
N ALA A 55 -10.40 -7.96 -4.93
CA ALA A 55 -10.91 -6.81 -4.20
C ALA A 55 -12.43 -6.89 -3.96
N MET A 56 -13.20 -7.38 -4.94
CA MET A 56 -14.65 -7.60 -4.77
C MET A 56 -14.95 -8.68 -3.73
N ALA A 57 -14.13 -9.72 -3.64
CA ALA A 57 -14.27 -10.75 -2.61
C ALA A 57 -14.07 -10.19 -1.19
N VAL A 58 -13.17 -9.22 -1.03
CA VAL A 58 -12.88 -8.59 0.27
C VAL A 58 -13.90 -7.49 0.63
N PHE A 59 -14.19 -6.58 -0.31
CA PHE A 59 -14.96 -5.36 -0.03
C PHE A 59 -16.44 -5.44 -0.48
N GLY A 60 -16.83 -6.52 -1.13
CA GLY A 60 -18.12 -6.60 -1.82
C GLY A 60 -18.14 -5.81 -3.13
N ALA A 61 -19.28 -5.83 -3.81
CA ALA A 61 -19.46 -5.17 -5.10
C ALA A 61 -20.08 -3.78 -4.94
N ALA A 62 -19.70 -2.87 -5.83
CA ALA A 62 -20.26 -1.54 -5.96
C ALA A 62 -20.37 -1.14 -7.44
N PRO A 63 -21.23 -0.16 -7.80
CA PRO A 63 -21.28 0.34 -9.16
C PRO A 63 -20.04 1.17 -9.50
N SER A 64 -19.59 1.02 -10.75
CA SER A 64 -18.65 1.91 -11.40
C SER A 64 -19.20 2.32 -12.76
N ARG A 65 -18.53 3.23 -13.45
CA ARG A 65 -18.90 3.62 -14.81
C ARG A 65 -18.83 2.45 -15.82
N PHE A 66 -17.98 1.46 -15.53
CA PHE A 66 -17.78 0.28 -16.37
C PHE A 66 -18.48 -0.99 -15.84
N GLY A 67 -19.51 -0.83 -15.03
CA GLY A 67 -20.27 -1.95 -14.45
C GLY A 67 -19.93 -2.17 -12.97
N SER A 68 -19.83 -3.42 -12.53
CA SER A 68 -19.55 -3.75 -11.14
C SER A 68 -18.04 -3.71 -10.85
N THR A 69 -17.68 -3.20 -9.67
CA THR A 69 -16.32 -3.16 -9.18
C THR A 69 -16.29 -3.38 -7.65
N ALA A 70 -15.10 -3.37 -7.06
CA ALA A 70 -14.95 -3.50 -5.60
C ALA A 70 -15.49 -2.27 -4.86
N ASN A 71 -16.18 -2.49 -3.74
CA ASN A 71 -16.69 -1.42 -2.88
C ASN A 71 -15.58 -0.79 -2.01
N ALA A 72 -14.46 -0.48 -2.61
CA ALA A 72 -13.34 0.21 -1.97
C ALA A 72 -13.45 1.73 -2.20
N SER A 73 -13.46 2.51 -1.13
CA SER A 73 -13.58 3.97 -1.21
C SER A 73 -12.24 4.67 -1.26
N ILE A 74 -11.17 4.03 -0.75
CA ILE A 74 -9.83 4.61 -0.63
C ILE A 74 -8.83 3.66 -1.28
N TYR A 75 -8.07 4.20 -2.21
CA TYR A 75 -6.93 3.54 -2.83
C TYR A 75 -5.66 4.29 -2.39
N ILE A 76 -4.57 3.58 -2.12
CA ILE A 76 -3.30 4.21 -1.76
C ILE A 76 -2.21 3.62 -2.65
N ASP A 77 -1.47 4.49 -3.33
CA ASP A 77 -0.29 4.11 -4.09
C ASP A 77 0.97 4.32 -3.24
N ALA A 78 1.51 3.22 -2.72
CA ALA A 78 2.78 3.17 -2.01
C ALA A 78 3.90 2.47 -2.82
N ALA A 79 3.61 2.07 -4.06
CA ALA A 79 4.55 1.40 -4.96
C ALA A 79 5.08 2.32 -6.06
N GLY A 80 4.27 3.26 -6.54
CA GLY A 80 4.63 4.20 -7.60
C GLY A 80 4.83 3.55 -8.98
N ALA A 81 4.31 2.34 -9.20
CA ALA A 81 4.43 1.67 -10.49
C ALA A 81 3.57 2.36 -11.56
N GLU A 82 4.03 2.29 -12.81
CA GLU A 82 3.42 3.05 -13.92
C GLU A 82 1.92 2.77 -14.12
N PRO A 83 1.44 1.52 -14.09
CA PRO A 83 0.05 1.21 -14.39
C PRO A 83 -0.93 1.50 -13.24
N ILE A 84 -0.47 1.85 -12.04
CA ILE A 84 -1.35 1.94 -10.85
C ILE A 84 -2.42 3.02 -11.00
N LEU A 85 -2.09 4.17 -11.56
CA LEU A 85 -3.06 5.25 -11.74
C LEU A 85 -4.14 4.88 -12.77
N GLU A 86 -3.74 4.30 -13.89
CA GLU A 86 -4.66 3.81 -14.92
C GLU A 86 -5.56 2.69 -14.35
N LEU A 87 -4.96 1.77 -13.61
CA LEU A 87 -5.68 0.69 -12.94
C LEU A 87 -6.73 1.24 -11.96
N TYR A 88 -6.36 2.23 -11.14
CA TYR A 88 -7.32 2.90 -10.26
C TYR A 88 -8.47 3.53 -11.05
N GLN A 89 -8.19 4.27 -12.11
CA GLN A 89 -9.21 4.93 -12.91
C GLN A 89 -10.16 3.92 -13.57
N SER A 90 -9.67 2.75 -13.96
CA SER A 90 -10.49 1.70 -14.60
C SER A 90 -11.33 0.89 -13.61
N MET A 91 -10.90 0.74 -12.36
CA MET A 91 -11.55 -0.11 -11.37
C MET A 91 -12.14 0.65 -10.16
N GLY A 92 -11.87 1.93 -10.03
CA GLY A 92 -12.40 2.73 -8.92
C GLY A 92 -13.93 2.79 -8.95
N LYS A 93 -14.59 2.64 -7.80
CA LYS A 93 -16.02 2.91 -7.72
C LYS A 93 -16.30 4.42 -7.80
N ILE A 94 -17.52 4.79 -8.08
CA ILE A 94 -17.97 6.19 -8.06
C ILE A 94 -17.64 6.80 -6.68
N GLU A 95 -17.13 8.04 -6.68
CA GLU A 95 -16.70 8.81 -5.49
C GLU A 95 -15.51 8.20 -4.73
N SER A 96 -14.77 7.28 -5.33
CA SER A 96 -13.53 6.79 -4.73
C SER A 96 -12.40 7.82 -4.84
N ARG A 97 -11.39 7.65 -4.00
CA ARG A 97 -10.20 8.50 -3.97
C ARG A 97 -8.92 7.69 -3.96
N MET A 98 -7.88 8.20 -4.63
CA MET A 98 -6.54 7.65 -4.55
C MET A 98 -5.61 8.63 -3.86
N VAL A 99 -4.90 8.13 -2.84
CA VAL A 99 -3.83 8.85 -2.17
C VAL A 99 -2.49 8.36 -2.74
N VAL A 100 -1.69 9.28 -3.26
CA VAL A 100 -0.38 9.00 -3.84
C VAL A 100 0.69 9.32 -2.81
N VAL A 101 1.31 8.30 -2.26
CA VAL A 101 2.38 8.39 -1.25
C VAL A 101 3.74 8.13 -1.88
N ALA A 102 3.78 7.26 -2.89
CA ALA A 102 5.01 6.90 -3.58
C ALA A 102 5.64 8.08 -4.30
N VAL A 103 6.92 8.31 -4.05
CA VAL A 103 7.70 9.35 -4.73
C VAL A 103 8.26 8.81 -6.03
N ARG A 104 7.84 9.38 -7.14
CA ARG A 104 8.37 9.02 -8.47
C ARG A 104 8.48 10.24 -9.37
N ALA A 105 9.60 10.33 -10.07
CA ALA A 105 9.80 11.38 -11.08
C ALA A 105 8.94 11.12 -12.35
N GLY A 106 8.61 12.20 -13.06
CA GLY A 106 7.91 12.17 -14.34
C GLY A 106 6.42 12.47 -14.23
N LYS A 107 5.80 12.67 -15.40
CA LYS A 107 4.37 12.94 -15.55
C LYS A 107 3.62 11.64 -15.78
N ARG A 108 2.39 11.58 -15.30
CA ARG A 108 1.45 10.48 -15.55
C ARG A 108 0.22 11.01 -16.28
N PRO A 109 -0.26 10.31 -17.30
CA PRO A 109 -1.53 10.66 -17.92
C PRO A 109 -2.69 10.44 -16.94
N VAL A 110 -3.66 11.33 -16.98
CA VAL A 110 -4.92 11.21 -16.22
C VAL A 110 -6.06 11.25 -17.22
N ASP A 111 -6.95 10.26 -17.16
CA ASP A 111 -8.21 10.33 -17.90
C ASP A 111 -9.17 11.29 -17.18
N VAL A 112 -9.23 12.51 -17.68
CA VAL A 112 -10.07 13.57 -17.12
C VAL A 112 -11.57 13.26 -17.30
N LEU A 113 -11.95 12.55 -18.36
CA LEU A 113 -13.32 12.15 -18.58
C LEU A 113 -13.77 11.15 -17.51
N GLU A 114 -12.92 10.16 -17.21
CA GLU A 114 -13.19 9.21 -16.14
C GLU A 114 -13.23 9.88 -14.77
N MET A 115 -12.28 10.77 -14.48
CA MET A 115 -12.28 11.57 -13.25
C MET A 115 -13.60 12.32 -13.04
N THR A 116 -14.12 12.91 -14.14
CA THR A 116 -15.35 13.71 -14.09
C THR A 116 -16.58 12.86 -13.80
N TYR A 117 -16.79 11.79 -14.58
CA TYR A 117 -18.01 11.01 -14.48
C TYR A 117 -18.03 10.04 -13.28
N SER A 118 -16.88 9.56 -12.87
CA SER A 118 -16.75 8.72 -11.67
C SER A 118 -16.52 9.52 -10.39
N GLN A 119 -16.40 10.85 -10.49
CA GLN A 119 -16.13 11.74 -9.35
C GLN A 119 -14.91 11.28 -8.54
N HIS A 120 -13.89 10.81 -9.24
CA HIS A 120 -12.65 10.36 -8.62
C HIS A 120 -11.83 11.53 -8.08
N ALA A 121 -11.11 11.31 -6.97
CA ALA A 121 -10.15 12.27 -6.43
C ALA A 121 -8.73 11.69 -6.43
N LEU A 122 -7.76 12.51 -6.82
CA LEU A 122 -6.34 12.23 -6.65
C LEU A 122 -5.77 13.16 -5.59
N ILE A 123 -5.13 12.62 -4.57
CA ILE A 123 -4.63 13.35 -3.41
C ILE A 123 -3.14 13.00 -3.25
N GLY A 124 -2.27 14.00 -3.30
CA GLY A 124 -0.87 13.82 -2.96
C GLY A 124 -0.69 13.77 -1.45
N SER A 125 0.19 12.90 -0.96
CA SER A 125 0.61 12.84 0.43
C SER A 125 2.13 12.92 0.49
N GLY A 126 2.64 13.99 1.07
CA GLY A 126 4.08 14.24 1.20
C GLY A 126 4.39 15.02 2.46
N GLY A 127 5.47 14.63 3.15
CA GLY A 127 5.83 15.19 4.44
C GLY A 127 4.96 14.66 5.59
N TYR A 128 5.24 15.15 6.78
CA TYR A 128 4.51 14.83 8.01
C TYR A 128 4.67 16.00 9.01
N ASN A 129 3.72 16.10 9.92
CA ASN A 129 3.71 17.06 11.01
C ASN A 129 4.16 16.39 12.32
N PRO A 130 4.49 17.15 13.38
CA PRO A 130 4.80 16.60 14.69
C PRO A 130 3.70 15.68 15.25
N GLU A 131 2.44 16.03 15.02
CA GLU A 131 1.26 15.27 15.43
C GLU A 131 1.22 13.88 14.78
N ASP A 132 1.61 13.77 13.50
CA ASP A 132 1.70 12.48 12.80
C ASP A 132 2.72 11.55 13.46
N VAL A 133 3.83 12.11 13.99
CA VAL A 133 4.85 11.34 14.72
C VAL A 133 4.29 10.86 16.05
N GLU A 134 3.55 11.68 16.78
CA GLU A 134 2.90 11.30 18.04
C GLU A 134 1.89 10.16 17.80
N ASP A 135 1.09 10.23 16.75
CA ASP A 135 0.14 9.18 16.36
C ASP A 135 0.86 7.87 16.06
N VAL A 136 1.96 7.90 15.32
CA VAL A 136 2.76 6.70 15.01
C VAL A 136 3.34 6.09 16.31
N ILE A 137 3.88 6.91 17.21
CA ILE A 137 4.39 6.45 18.52
C ILE A 137 3.25 5.79 19.31
N ALA A 138 2.06 6.41 19.34
CA ALA A 138 0.90 5.85 20.02
C ALA A 138 0.49 4.48 19.45
N VAL A 139 0.53 4.31 18.13
CA VAL A 139 0.29 3.01 17.46
C VAL A 139 1.32 1.97 17.89
N MET A 140 2.60 2.33 17.92
CA MET A 140 3.69 1.42 18.29
C MET A 140 3.60 0.99 19.75
N VAL A 141 3.30 1.90 20.67
CA VAL A 141 3.17 1.63 22.11
C VAL A 141 2.01 0.67 22.42
N GLN A 142 0.95 0.71 21.65
CA GLN A 142 -0.19 -0.20 21.82
C GLN A 142 0.15 -1.68 21.61
N LYS A 143 1.23 -1.98 20.88
CA LYS A 143 1.69 -3.35 20.55
C LYS A 143 0.58 -4.25 19.98
N LYS A 144 -0.38 -3.65 19.30
CA LYS A 144 -1.49 -4.36 18.67
C LYS A 144 -1.06 -5.12 17.42
N TRP A 145 -0.07 -4.58 16.72
CA TRP A 145 0.55 -5.20 15.54
C TRP A 145 2.01 -5.50 15.84
N ASP A 146 2.49 -6.62 15.35
CA ASP A 146 3.91 -6.97 15.38
C ASP A 146 4.66 -6.19 14.28
N ILE A 147 4.81 -4.87 14.51
CA ILE A 147 5.45 -3.96 13.56
C ILE A 147 6.91 -4.34 13.34
N GLU A 148 7.57 -4.86 14.37
CA GLU A 148 8.99 -5.26 14.29
C GLU A 148 9.21 -6.42 13.31
N SER A 149 8.19 -7.22 13.02
CA SER A 149 8.25 -8.33 12.05
C SER A 149 8.53 -7.88 10.61
N ILE A 150 8.38 -6.59 10.30
CA ILE A 150 8.75 -6.03 8.99
C ILE A 150 10.27 -5.88 8.83
N ILE A 151 11.04 -5.84 9.92
CA ILE A 151 12.50 -5.89 9.89
C ILE A 151 12.89 -7.32 9.58
N THR A 152 13.36 -7.55 8.37
CA THR A 152 13.69 -8.90 7.90
C THR A 152 15.14 -9.24 8.03
N ASP A 153 16.00 -8.24 8.04
CA ASP A 153 17.44 -8.42 8.04
C ASP A 153 18.12 -7.33 8.86
N GLU A 154 19.14 -7.74 9.61
CA GLU A 154 19.94 -6.85 10.45
C GLU A 154 21.44 -7.08 10.12
N PHE A 155 22.18 -5.99 9.95
CA PHE A 155 23.60 -6.01 9.64
C PHE A 155 24.37 -5.09 10.58
N SER A 156 25.67 -5.37 10.80
CA SER A 156 26.55 -4.42 11.45
C SER A 156 26.98 -3.29 10.51
N GLN A 157 27.56 -2.24 11.06
CA GLN A 157 28.04 -1.10 10.28
C GLN A 157 29.12 -1.52 9.25
N GLU A 158 29.96 -2.51 9.59
CA GLU A 158 31.00 -3.02 8.70
C GLU A 158 30.42 -3.77 7.49
N GLN A 159 29.17 -4.22 7.59
CA GLN A 159 28.47 -4.98 6.55
C GLN A 159 27.57 -4.13 5.67
N ILE A 160 27.75 -2.81 5.66
CA ILE A 160 26.85 -1.87 4.97
C ILE A 160 26.67 -2.19 3.48
N SER A 161 27.71 -2.66 2.78
CA SER A 161 27.61 -3.05 1.38
C SER A 161 26.67 -4.24 1.18
N GLN A 162 26.75 -5.24 2.05
CA GLN A 162 25.88 -6.42 2.03
C GLN A 162 24.43 -6.03 2.37
N ALA A 163 24.24 -5.11 3.32
CA ALA A 163 22.93 -4.59 3.67
C ALA A 163 22.26 -3.87 2.49
N ILE A 164 23.02 -3.09 1.72
CA ILE A 164 22.52 -2.40 0.51
C ILE A 164 22.13 -3.42 -0.56
N GLU A 165 22.95 -4.43 -0.81
CA GLU A 165 22.63 -5.51 -1.74
C GLU A 165 21.38 -6.27 -1.30
N ARG A 166 21.27 -6.59 -0.01
CA ARG A 166 20.11 -7.27 0.56
C ARG A 166 18.84 -6.44 0.45
N ALA A 167 18.91 -5.13 0.68
CA ALA A 167 17.77 -4.22 0.58
C ALA A 167 17.20 -4.11 -0.85
N ALA A 168 18.02 -4.41 -1.87
CA ALA A 168 17.59 -4.45 -3.27
C ALA A 168 16.85 -5.76 -3.65
N ASP A 169 16.95 -6.81 -2.82
CA ASP A 169 16.29 -8.10 -3.04
C ASP A 169 14.84 -8.05 -2.56
N VAL A 170 13.96 -7.56 -3.42
CA VAL A 170 12.54 -7.37 -3.12
C VAL A 170 11.77 -8.68 -2.86
N ASP A 171 12.31 -9.81 -3.28
CA ASP A 171 11.68 -11.12 -3.13
C ASP A 171 12.01 -11.80 -1.79
N HIS A 172 13.02 -11.29 -1.07
CA HIS A 172 13.46 -11.90 0.18
C HIS A 172 13.73 -10.88 1.30
N ALA A 173 13.63 -9.56 1.02
CA ALA A 173 13.80 -8.51 2.01
C ALA A 173 12.65 -7.52 1.99
N LEU A 174 12.27 -7.03 3.18
CA LEU A 174 11.27 -5.99 3.33
C LEU A 174 11.87 -4.73 3.93
N ASN A 175 12.44 -4.82 5.12
CA ASN A 175 13.13 -3.72 5.77
C ASN A 175 14.46 -4.21 6.33
N VAL A 176 15.55 -3.63 5.84
CA VAL A 176 16.93 -3.98 6.23
C VAL A 176 17.48 -2.85 7.09
N VAL A 177 18.00 -3.20 8.27
CA VAL A 177 18.51 -2.22 9.24
C VAL A 177 19.98 -2.45 9.57
N ILE A 178 20.67 -1.38 9.97
CA ILE A 178 22.05 -1.40 10.48
C ILE A 178 21.99 -1.22 11.98
N ARG A 179 22.66 -2.13 12.71
CA ARG A 179 22.91 -1.98 14.15
C ARG A 179 24.28 -1.34 14.38
N TYR A 180 24.33 -0.37 15.26
CA TYR A 180 25.52 0.32 15.73
C TYR A 180 26.00 -0.25 17.06
#